data_eb5e6afc98c29572b9372a47b5238b02
#
_entry.id   eb5e6afc98c29572b9372a47b5238b02
#
_cell.length_a   1.000
_cell.length_b   1.000
_cell.length_c   1.000
_cell.angle_alpha   90.00
_cell.angle_beta   90.00
_cell.angle_gamma   90.00
#
_symmetry.space_group_name_H-M   'P 1'
#
loop_
_entity.id
_entity.type
_entity.pdbx_description
1 polymer ?
#
loop_
_entity_poly.entity_id
_entity_poly.type
_entity_poly.pdbx_seq_one_letter_code
_entity_poly.pdbx_strand_id
1 'polypeptide(L)'
;IWKEEEEVPVPDFFYDQSLYQDSTVLNSFSRNKNWKNFIVVTDVTGSMSPYIAQVFMWLKEQTEQTNTQGFVFFNDGDNKPSNRKKPLETEGVYIVNNSSTEEVMAMAAKCMRKGSGGGENLENDIEAILLGVEEYNQIDEIILVADNRESMRDYKFIEKVKKPVHVILCGSEHRVNIQYLDLARETKGSVHTKKNDIIALEKYSNGERFFIDEFEYLYENKQFHYVYK
;
A
#
# COMPACT_ATOMS: atom_id res chain seq x y z
N ILE A 1 26.21 1.26 -27.17
CA ILE A 1 26.15 -0.17 -26.78
C ILE A 1 25.11 -0.21 -25.66
N TRP A 2 23.88 -0.58 -25.97
CA TRP A 2 22.84 -0.85 -24.99
C TRP A 2 23.23 -2.13 -24.29
N LYS A 3 23.47 -2.11 -22.97
CA LYS A 3 23.51 -3.34 -22.17
C LYS A 3 22.08 -3.84 -22.12
N GLU A 4 21.83 -5.04 -22.62
CA GLU A 4 20.60 -5.77 -22.32
C GLU A 4 20.47 -5.80 -20.80
N GLU A 5 19.38 -5.25 -20.26
CA GLU A 5 19.05 -5.44 -18.86
C GLU A 5 18.82 -6.95 -18.69
N GLU A 6 19.61 -7.59 -17.84
CA GLU A 6 19.43 -9.00 -17.51
C GLU A 6 17.98 -9.22 -17.08
N GLU A 7 17.30 -10.18 -17.72
CA GLU A 7 15.97 -10.60 -17.29
C GLU A 7 16.04 -10.99 -15.81
N VAL A 8 15.23 -10.34 -15.03
CA VAL A 8 15.18 -10.54 -13.60
C VAL A 8 14.28 -11.73 -13.30
N PRO A 9 14.81 -12.85 -12.84
CA PRO A 9 13.97 -13.99 -12.51
C PRO A 9 12.98 -13.59 -11.39
N VAL A 10 11.71 -13.90 -11.59
CA VAL A 10 10.68 -13.75 -10.56
C VAL A 10 11.00 -14.72 -9.43
N PRO A 11 11.07 -14.25 -8.17
CA PRO A 11 11.40 -15.13 -7.05
C PRO A 11 10.37 -16.24 -6.87
N ASP A 12 10.84 -17.48 -6.61
CA ASP A 12 9.98 -18.66 -6.45
C ASP A 12 8.93 -18.51 -5.36
N PHE A 13 9.19 -17.72 -4.32
CA PHE A 13 8.25 -17.49 -3.22
C PHE A 13 6.94 -16.82 -3.68
N PHE A 14 6.91 -16.14 -4.81
CA PHE A 14 5.67 -15.59 -5.37
C PHE A 14 4.67 -16.67 -5.80
N TYR A 15 5.14 -17.91 -5.91
CA TYR A 15 4.31 -19.07 -6.27
C TYR A 15 4.02 -19.99 -5.09
N ASP A 16 4.63 -19.74 -3.93
CA ASP A 16 4.48 -20.59 -2.75
C ASP A 16 3.22 -20.24 -1.95
N GLN A 17 2.14 -21.00 -2.18
CA GLN A 17 0.87 -20.82 -1.48
C GLN A 17 0.97 -21.11 0.03
N SER A 18 1.99 -21.80 0.51
CA SER A 18 2.17 -22.07 1.95
C SER A 18 2.50 -20.84 2.76
N LEU A 19 2.94 -19.76 2.10
CA LEU A 19 3.20 -18.45 2.72
C LEU A 19 1.92 -17.66 3.03
N TYR A 20 0.76 -18.08 2.50
CA TYR A 20 -0.51 -17.35 2.67
C TYR A 20 -1.22 -17.72 3.97
N GLN A 21 -0.63 -17.41 5.11
CA GLN A 21 -1.29 -17.58 6.41
C GLN A 21 -2.46 -16.61 6.62
N ASP A 22 -2.50 -15.56 5.83
CA ASP A 22 -3.44 -14.45 5.92
C ASP A 22 -3.87 -14.05 4.51
N SER A 23 -5.15 -14.04 4.23
CA SER A 23 -5.73 -13.71 2.92
C SER A 23 -6.20 -12.25 2.85
N THR A 24 -5.59 -11.33 3.57
CA THR A 24 -6.04 -9.94 3.70
C THR A 24 -6.21 -9.26 2.35
N VAL A 25 -5.24 -9.36 1.46
CA VAL A 25 -5.27 -8.70 0.14
C VAL A 25 -6.38 -9.31 -0.73
N LEU A 26 -6.40 -10.63 -0.89
CA LEU A 26 -7.40 -11.33 -1.70
C LEU A 26 -8.83 -11.08 -1.18
N ASN A 27 -9.02 -11.15 0.12
CA ASN A 27 -10.33 -10.90 0.74
C ASN A 27 -10.78 -9.45 0.55
N SER A 28 -9.87 -8.48 0.68
CA SER A 28 -10.20 -7.07 0.51
C SER A 28 -10.62 -6.77 -0.94
N PHE A 29 -9.89 -7.23 -1.93
CA PHE A 29 -10.30 -7.10 -3.33
C PHE A 29 -11.62 -7.84 -3.62
N SER A 30 -11.82 -9.03 -3.05
CA SER A 30 -13.06 -9.80 -3.23
C SER A 30 -14.30 -9.08 -2.68
N ARG A 31 -14.17 -8.39 -1.53
CA ARG A 31 -15.27 -7.62 -0.92
C ARG A 31 -15.54 -6.30 -1.65
N ASN A 32 -14.54 -5.70 -2.29
CA ASN A 32 -14.58 -4.35 -2.85
C ASN A 32 -14.49 -4.32 -4.37
N LYS A 33 -15.34 -5.11 -5.04
CA LYS A 33 -15.40 -5.20 -6.52
C LYS A 33 -15.87 -3.92 -7.22
N ASN A 34 -16.27 -2.92 -6.45
CA ASN A 34 -16.78 -1.64 -6.98
C ASN A 34 -15.67 -0.63 -7.29
N TRP A 35 -14.43 -0.88 -6.88
CA TRP A 35 -13.31 -0.02 -7.22
C TRP A 35 -13.10 0.03 -8.73
N LYS A 36 -12.94 1.24 -9.25
CA LYS A 36 -12.85 1.48 -10.70
C LYS A 36 -11.75 2.46 -11.03
N ASN A 37 -11.13 2.24 -12.19
CA ASN A 37 -10.14 3.16 -12.74
C ASN A 37 -9.08 3.56 -11.70
N PHE A 38 -8.37 2.59 -11.15
CA PHE A 38 -7.43 2.77 -10.04
C PHE A 38 -6.01 2.30 -10.38
N ILE A 39 -5.07 2.73 -9.56
CA ILE A 39 -3.72 2.15 -9.47
C ILE A 39 -3.58 1.35 -8.18
N VAL A 40 -2.70 0.35 -8.20
CA VAL A 40 -2.32 -0.39 -7.00
C VAL A 40 -0.91 0.07 -6.58
N VAL A 41 -0.81 0.65 -5.40
CA VAL A 41 0.44 1.08 -4.77
C VAL A 41 0.79 0.07 -3.69
N THR A 42 1.95 -0.57 -3.77
CA THR A 42 2.29 -1.70 -2.90
C THR A 42 3.66 -1.51 -2.28
N ASP A 43 3.69 -1.56 -0.96
CA ASP A 43 4.91 -1.76 -0.18
C ASP A 43 5.48 -3.15 -0.50
N VAL A 44 6.78 -3.19 -0.88
CA VAL A 44 7.49 -4.44 -1.18
C VAL A 44 8.67 -4.68 -0.26
N THR A 45 8.66 -4.10 0.92
CA THR A 45 9.62 -4.41 1.99
C THR A 45 9.53 -5.86 2.46
N GLY A 46 10.52 -6.34 3.21
CA GLY A 46 10.65 -7.76 3.53
C GLY A 46 9.44 -8.37 4.25
N SER A 47 8.79 -7.60 5.14
CA SER A 47 7.58 -8.01 5.88
C SER A 47 6.37 -8.26 4.97
N MET A 48 6.34 -7.61 3.81
CA MET A 48 5.23 -7.65 2.87
C MET A 48 5.27 -8.83 1.89
N SER A 49 6.30 -9.67 1.92
CA SER A 49 6.46 -10.79 0.97
C SER A 49 5.22 -11.68 0.81
N PRO A 50 4.50 -12.11 1.88
CA PRO A 50 3.29 -12.93 1.74
C PRO A 50 2.12 -12.18 1.07
N TYR A 51 2.06 -10.88 1.24
CA TYR A 51 0.98 -10.03 0.74
C TYR A 51 1.19 -9.63 -0.72
N ILE A 52 2.44 -9.38 -1.13
CA ILE A 52 2.81 -9.13 -2.53
C ILE A 52 2.40 -10.32 -3.41
N ALA A 53 2.63 -11.54 -2.93
CA ALA A 53 2.20 -12.73 -3.63
C ALA A 53 0.67 -12.78 -3.82
N GLN A 54 -0.12 -12.31 -2.84
CA GLN A 54 -1.57 -12.22 -2.98
C GLN A 54 -2.00 -11.16 -4.02
N VAL A 55 -1.27 -10.04 -4.14
CA VAL A 55 -1.50 -9.05 -5.22
C VAL A 55 -1.35 -9.72 -6.58
N PHE A 56 -0.32 -10.55 -6.77
CA PHE A 56 -0.12 -11.26 -8.05
C PHE A 56 -1.14 -12.37 -8.28
N MET A 57 -1.58 -13.06 -7.25
CA MET A 57 -2.67 -14.04 -7.38
C MET A 57 -3.95 -13.34 -7.81
N TRP A 58 -4.30 -12.24 -7.14
CA TRP A 58 -5.44 -11.44 -7.54
C TRP A 58 -5.31 -10.96 -9.00
N LEU A 59 -4.15 -10.45 -9.41
CA LEU A 59 -3.90 -10.01 -10.78
C LEU A 59 -4.09 -11.14 -11.80
N LYS A 60 -3.61 -12.33 -11.51
CA LYS A 60 -3.78 -13.52 -12.38
C LYS A 60 -5.23 -13.98 -12.51
N GLU A 61 -6.04 -13.77 -11.48
CA GLU A 61 -7.47 -14.11 -11.48
C GLU A 61 -8.32 -13.08 -12.26
N GLN A 62 -7.76 -11.90 -12.55
CA GLN A 62 -8.46 -10.89 -13.30
C GLN A 62 -8.41 -11.26 -14.80
N THR A 63 -9.55 -11.65 -15.34
CA THR A 63 -9.70 -11.88 -16.80
C THR A 63 -9.89 -10.53 -17.51
N GLU A 64 -9.04 -10.23 -18.47
CA GLU A 64 -9.07 -9.23 -19.55
C GLU A 64 -9.64 -7.81 -19.34
N GLN A 65 -10.38 -7.52 -18.28
CA GLN A 65 -10.91 -6.19 -17.98
C GLN A 65 -10.68 -5.81 -16.52
N THR A 66 -9.42 -5.54 -16.18
CA THR A 66 -9.14 -4.93 -14.89
C THR A 66 -9.41 -3.43 -14.95
N ASN A 67 -10.06 -2.91 -13.92
CA ASN A 67 -10.16 -1.46 -13.73
C ASN A 67 -8.80 -0.84 -13.27
N THR A 68 -7.74 -1.66 -13.24
CA THR A 68 -6.40 -1.27 -12.81
C THR A 68 -5.64 -0.64 -13.98
N GLN A 69 -5.18 0.59 -13.81
CA GLN A 69 -4.42 1.32 -14.82
C GLN A 69 -2.92 0.98 -14.77
N GLY A 70 -2.39 0.73 -13.56
CA GLY A 70 -1.00 0.37 -13.37
C GLY A 70 -0.67 0.04 -11.93
N PHE A 71 0.61 -0.26 -11.70
CA PHE A 71 1.16 -0.64 -10.41
C PHE A 71 2.32 0.27 -10.03
N VAL A 72 2.39 0.60 -8.75
CA VAL A 72 3.49 1.31 -8.13
C VAL A 72 4.03 0.46 -7.01
N PHE A 73 5.29 0.09 -7.07
CA PHE A 73 5.99 -0.65 -6.02
C PHE A 73 6.98 0.27 -5.33
N PHE A 74 7.07 0.22 -4.02
CA PHE A 74 8.04 1.02 -3.29
C PHE A 74 8.73 0.22 -2.19
N ASN A 75 9.93 0.65 -1.88
CA ASN A 75 10.75 0.15 -0.79
C ASN A 75 11.25 1.33 0.05
N ASP A 76 12.14 1.11 1.01
CA ASP A 76 12.67 2.14 1.92
C ASP A 76 13.64 3.14 1.27
N GLY A 77 13.59 3.33 -0.05
CA GLY A 77 14.48 4.26 -0.77
C GLY A 77 15.75 3.60 -1.28
N ASP A 78 15.62 2.41 -1.85
CA ASP A 78 16.72 1.58 -2.34
C ASP A 78 17.80 1.40 -1.25
N ASN A 79 19.07 1.55 -1.63
CA ASN A 79 20.20 1.48 -0.69
C ASN A 79 20.65 2.87 -0.22
N LYS A 80 19.80 3.89 -0.31
CA LYS A 80 20.11 5.24 0.16
C LYS A 80 20.31 5.25 1.66
N PRO A 81 21.40 5.84 2.19
CA PRO A 81 21.61 5.90 3.63
C PRO A 81 20.50 6.70 4.34
N SER A 82 20.08 6.23 5.51
CA SER A 82 18.99 6.80 6.31
C SER A 82 19.10 8.31 6.54
N ASN A 83 20.32 8.79 6.80
CA ASN A 83 20.58 10.22 7.01
C ASN A 83 20.44 11.09 5.76
N ARG A 84 20.27 10.49 4.59
CA ARG A 84 20.02 11.16 3.31
C ARG A 84 18.58 11.04 2.83
N LYS A 85 17.79 10.17 3.45
CA LYS A 85 16.37 10.01 3.09
C LYS A 85 15.58 11.19 3.66
N LYS A 86 14.84 11.85 2.79
CA LYS A 86 13.94 12.94 3.17
C LYS A 86 12.52 12.61 2.71
N PRO A 87 11.51 13.00 3.47
CA PRO A 87 10.12 12.84 3.03
C PRO A 87 9.89 13.45 1.64
N LEU A 88 9.26 12.70 0.74
CA LEU A 88 9.02 13.01 -0.68
C LEU A 88 10.28 13.11 -1.57
N GLU A 89 11.44 12.72 -1.07
CA GLU A 89 12.71 12.60 -1.79
C GLU A 89 13.45 11.32 -1.34
N THR A 90 12.68 10.29 -0.92
CA THR A 90 13.24 9.04 -0.41
C THR A 90 13.79 8.19 -1.55
N GLU A 91 13.14 8.19 -2.72
CA GLU A 91 13.40 7.31 -3.85
C GLU A 91 12.92 5.87 -3.61
N GLY A 92 13.30 4.90 -4.45
CA GLY A 92 12.88 3.51 -4.29
C GLY A 92 11.46 3.23 -4.76
N VAL A 93 10.90 4.08 -5.64
CA VAL A 93 9.57 3.93 -6.23
C VAL A 93 9.69 3.47 -7.68
N TYR A 94 8.93 2.44 -8.05
CA TYR A 94 8.97 1.77 -9.35
C TYR A 94 7.57 1.65 -9.91
N ILE A 95 7.37 2.17 -11.12
CA ILE A 95 6.06 2.26 -11.77
C ILE A 95 6.03 1.35 -12.99
N VAL A 96 4.95 0.63 -13.20
CA VAL A 96 4.73 -0.24 -14.35
C VAL A 96 3.27 -0.21 -14.78
N ASN A 97 3.04 -0.15 -16.10
CA ASN A 97 1.70 -0.25 -16.67
C ASN A 97 1.10 -1.65 -16.44
N ASN A 98 -0.21 -1.74 -16.44
CA ASN A 98 -0.90 -3.02 -16.41
C ASN A 98 -0.87 -3.67 -17.82
N SER A 99 0.32 -4.12 -18.25
CA SER A 99 0.55 -4.69 -19.58
C SER A 99 0.54 -6.22 -19.57
N SER A 100 1.31 -6.83 -18.67
CA SER A 100 1.30 -8.27 -18.42
C SER A 100 1.62 -8.58 -16.96
N THR A 101 1.16 -9.73 -16.49
CA THR A 101 1.45 -10.19 -15.13
C THR A 101 2.96 -10.35 -14.92
N GLU A 102 3.66 -10.85 -15.92
CA GLU A 102 5.10 -11.09 -15.90
C GLU A 102 5.88 -9.78 -15.73
N GLU A 103 5.53 -8.73 -16.46
CA GLU A 103 6.17 -7.41 -16.34
C GLU A 103 5.90 -6.78 -14.97
N VAL A 104 4.69 -6.89 -14.47
CA VAL A 104 4.33 -6.40 -13.12
C VAL A 104 5.13 -7.11 -12.05
N MET A 105 5.24 -8.45 -12.13
CA MET A 105 6.03 -9.26 -11.18
C MET A 105 7.53 -8.95 -11.28
N ALA A 106 8.06 -8.77 -12.48
CA ALA A 106 9.47 -8.41 -12.70
C ALA A 106 9.80 -7.04 -12.09
N MET A 107 8.90 -6.06 -12.22
CA MET A 107 9.08 -4.74 -11.62
C MET A 107 9.07 -4.79 -10.09
N ALA A 108 8.15 -5.54 -9.48
CA ALA A 108 8.13 -5.74 -8.04
C ALA A 108 9.42 -6.41 -7.54
N ALA A 109 9.88 -7.47 -8.22
CA ALA A 109 11.13 -8.15 -7.90
C ALA A 109 12.36 -7.22 -8.03
N LYS A 110 12.37 -6.31 -9.01
CA LYS A 110 13.39 -5.26 -9.17
C LYS A 110 13.39 -4.32 -7.97
N CYS A 111 12.21 -3.83 -7.57
CA CYS A 111 12.04 -2.94 -6.43
C CYS A 111 12.52 -3.61 -5.13
N MET A 112 12.10 -4.85 -4.85
CA MET A 112 12.51 -5.62 -3.68
C MET A 112 14.04 -5.76 -3.58
N ARG A 113 14.70 -6.15 -4.68
CA ARG A 113 16.16 -6.31 -4.69
C ARG A 113 16.91 -5.01 -4.46
N LYS A 114 16.40 -3.90 -4.95
CA LYS A 114 17.00 -2.59 -4.75
C LYS A 114 16.87 -2.12 -3.29
N GLY A 115 15.80 -2.50 -2.60
CA GLY A 115 15.56 -2.18 -1.19
C GLY A 115 16.25 -3.13 -0.19
N SER A 116 16.89 -4.21 -0.62
CA SER A 116 17.39 -5.28 0.25
C SER A 116 18.46 -4.86 1.29
N GLY A 117 19.05 -3.68 1.17
CA GLY A 117 20.00 -3.11 2.12
C GLY A 117 19.44 -1.98 3.00
N GLY A 118 18.14 -1.66 2.90
CA GLY A 118 17.52 -0.51 3.57
C GLY A 118 17.45 -0.68 5.08
N GLY A 119 16.65 -1.58 5.55
CA GLY A 119 16.52 -1.92 6.99
C GLY A 119 16.01 -0.79 7.87
N GLU A 120 15.21 0.12 7.35
CA GLU A 120 14.54 1.16 8.10
C GLU A 120 13.08 0.81 8.37
N ASN A 121 12.54 1.40 9.45
CA ASN A 121 11.18 1.19 9.91
C ASN A 121 10.21 2.31 9.49
N LEU A 122 10.57 3.16 8.54
CA LEU A 122 9.73 4.27 8.10
C LEU A 122 9.46 4.16 6.61
N GLU A 123 8.18 4.07 6.27
CA GLU A 123 7.70 3.89 4.91
C GLU A 123 7.46 5.22 4.18
N ASN A 124 7.54 5.21 2.85
CA ASN A 124 7.34 6.37 2.00
C ASN A 124 6.06 6.25 1.15
N ASP A 125 4.96 5.93 1.83
CA ASP A 125 3.66 5.70 1.22
C ASP A 125 3.15 6.89 0.41
N ILE A 126 3.26 8.11 0.97
CA ILE A 126 2.74 9.31 0.32
C ILE A 126 3.57 9.68 -0.91
N GLU A 127 4.91 9.51 -0.87
CA GLU A 127 5.77 9.70 -2.04
C GLU A 127 5.36 8.74 -3.17
N ALA A 128 5.18 7.47 -2.85
CA ALA A 128 4.77 6.46 -3.83
C ALA A 128 3.39 6.77 -4.43
N ILE A 129 2.43 7.16 -3.61
CA ILE A 129 1.09 7.59 -4.05
C ILE A 129 1.19 8.79 -4.99
N LEU A 130 1.93 9.83 -4.61
CA LEU A 130 2.02 11.07 -5.40
C LEU A 130 2.68 10.83 -6.75
N LEU A 131 3.75 10.04 -6.81
CA LEU A 131 4.41 9.66 -8.07
C LEU A 131 3.48 8.80 -8.94
N GLY A 132 2.71 7.90 -8.35
CA GLY A 132 1.70 7.12 -9.07
C GLY A 132 0.59 8.01 -9.66
N VAL A 133 0.11 8.99 -8.92
CA VAL A 133 -0.91 9.96 -9.40
C VAL A 133 -0.35 10.88 -10.49
N GLU A 134 0.92 11.24 -10.43
CA GLU A 134 1.58 12.02 -11.46
C GLU A 134 1.63 11.26 -12.80
N GLU A 135 2.00 9.97 -12.76
CA GLU A 135 2.04 9.10 -13.93
C GLU A 135 0.63 8.80 -14.47
N TYR A 136 -0.31 8.45 -13.58
CA TYR A 136 -1.68 8.06 -13.92
C TYR A 136 -2.70 9.13 -13.50
N ASN A 137 -2.64 10.31 -14.10
CA ASN A 137 -3.42 11.48 -13.67
C ASN A 137 -4.94 11.37 -13.85
N GLN A 138 -5.42 10.41 -14.64
CA GLN A 138 -6.85 10.20 -14.96
C GLN A 138 -7.52 9.12 -14.10
N ILE A 139 -6.85 8.56 -13.11
CA ILE A 139 -7.43 7.57 -12.20
C ILE A 139 -8.49 8.21 -11.29
N ASP A 140 -9.40 7.39 -10.80
CA ASP A 140 -10.42 7.83 -9.84
C ASP A 140 -10.03 7.51 -8.39
N GLU A 141 -9.37 6.38 -8.15
CA GLU A 141 -9.09 5.82 -6.85
C GLU A 141 -7.66 5.27 -6.77
N ILE A 142 -7.16 5.09 -5.56
CA ILE A 142 -5.85 4.50 -5.26
C ILE A 142 -6.07 3.34 -4.29
N ILE A 143 -5.52 2.18 -4.59
CA ILE A 143 -5.49 1.04 -3.67
C ILE A 143 -4.07 0.94 -3.13
N LEU A 144 -3.90 1.23 -1.84
CA LEU A 144 -2.62 1.13 -1.15
C LEU A 144 -2.57 -0.20 -0.39
N VAL A 145 -1.58 -1.03 -0.66
CA VAL A 145 -1.29 -2.27 0.09
C VAL A 145 -0.07 -2.01 0.96
N ALA A 146 -0.26 -1.94 2.28
CA ALA A 146 0.74 -1.46 3.22
C ALA A 146 0.85 -2.31 4.49
N ASP A 147 2.01 -2.24 5.18
CA ASP A 147 2.24 -2.88 6.48
C ASP A 147 1.63 -2.05 7.62
N ASN A 148 0.89 -2.72 8.48
CA ASN A 148 0.28 -2.08 9.66
C ASN A 148 1.29 -1.68 10.74
N ARG A 149 2.48 -2.26 10.73
CA ARG A 149 3.45 -2.13 11.83
C ARG A 149 4.26 -0.84 11.75
N GLU A 150 4.50 -0.39 10.54
CA GLU A 150 5.43 0.70 10.30
C GLU A 150 4.73 2.05 10.15
N SER A 151 5.48 3.12 10.39
CA SER A 151 4.96 4.49 10.30
C SER A 151 5.40 5.13 8.99
N MET A 152 4.54 5.99 8.44
CA MET A 152 4.87 6.77 7.24
C MET A 152 5.91 7.84 7.57
N ARG A 153 7.04 7.86 6.87
CA ARG A 153 8.08 8.91 6.91
C ARG A 153 7.51 10.26 6.49
N ASP A 154 6.61 10.22 5.55
CA ASP A 154 6.03 11.37 4.84
C ASP A 154 4.60 11.70 5.28
N TYR A 155 4.13 11.11 6.40
CA TYR A 155 2.78 11.29 6.96
C TYR A 155 2.26 12.73 6.96
N LYS A 156 3.12 13.71 7.29
CA LYS A 156 2.73 15.14 7.32
C LYS A 156 2.27 15.70 5.97
N PHE A 157 2.42 14.94 4.90
CA PHE A 157 2.04 15.34 3.55
C PHE A 157 0.76 14.67 3.04
N ILE A 158 0.01 13.98 3.89
CA ILE A 158 -1.25 13.31 3.51
C ILE A 158 -2.23 14.28 2.82
N GLU A 159 -2.24 15.55 3.23
CA GLU A 159 -3.07 16.60 2.62
C GLU A 159 -2.79 16.86 1.14
N LYS A 160 -1.61 16.45 0.62
CA LYS A 160 -1.29 16.55 -0.81
C LYS A 160 -2.01 15.52 -1.67
N VAL A 161 -2.44 14.42 -1.08
CA VAL A 161 -3.17 13.36 -1.78
C VAL A 161 -4.61 13.81 -1.98
N LYS A 162 -5.04 13.91 -3.25
CA LYS A 162 -6.37 14.46 -3.60
C LYS A 162 -7.35 13.42 -4.14
N LYS A 163 -6.90 12.20 -4.34
CA LYS A 163 -7.72 11.07 -4.77
C LYS A 163 -8.05 10.19 -3.58
N PRO A 164 -9.22 9.53 -3.55
CA PRO A 164 -9.54 8.54 -2.52
C PRO A 164 -8.48 7.45 -2.44
N VAL A 165 -8.00 7.17 -1.23
CA VAL A 165 -7.06 6.08 -0.94
C VAL A 165 -7.76 5.00 -0.14
N HIS A 166 -7.86 3.82 -0.73
CA HIS A 166 -8.37 2.62 -0.08
C HIS A 166 -7.19 1.78 0.37
N VAL A 167 -6.96 1.72 1.67
CA VAL A 167 -5.80 1.04 2.26
C VAL A 167 -6.14 -0.40 2.57
N ILE A 168 -5.47 -1.35 1.94
CA ILE A 168 -5.45 -2.76 2.35
C ILE A 168 -4.31 -2.91 3.35
N LEU A 169 -4.66 -3.00 4.63
CA LEU A 169 -3.71 -2.95 5.72
C LEU A 169 -3.36 -4.35 6.20
N CYS A 170 -2.13 -4.76 5.91
CA CYS A 170 -1.59 -6.09 6.17
C CYS A 170 -1.02 -6.20 7.59
N GLY A 171 -1.07 -7.40 8.21
CA GLY A 171 -0.55 -7.60 9.56
C GLY A 171 -1.35 -6.87 10.65
N SER A 172 -2.64 -6.70 10.47
CA SER A 172 -3.54 -5.94 11.36
C SER A 172 -4.27 -6.81 12.39
N GLU A 173 -3.63 -7.87 12.91
CA GLU A 173 -4.22 -8.73 13.94
C GLU A 173 -4.41 -8.03 15.28
N HIS A 174 -3.76 -6.90 15.46
CA HIS A 174 -3.84 -6.06 16.64
C HIS A 174 -4.52 -4.72 16.32
N ARG A 175 -3.96 -3.63 16.78
CA ARG A 175 -4.48 -2.28 16.50
C ARG A 175 -4.19 -1.85 15.07
N VAL A 176 -5.17 -1.25 14.44
CA VAL A 176 -5.00 -0.57 13.15
C VAL A 176 -4.15 0.68 13.37
N ASN A 177 -3.12 0.86 12.56
CA ASN A 177 -2.26 2.04 12.62
C ASN A 177 -3.05 3.30 12.26
N ILE A 178 -3.06 4.26 13.18
CA ILE A 178 -3.87 5.50 13.07
C ILE A 178 -3.49 6.36 11.87
N GLN A 179 -2.25 6.32 11.40
CA GLN A 179 -1.84 7.10 10.23
C GLN A 179 -2.59 6.68 8.96
N TYR A 180 -2.92 5.40 8.79
CA TYR A 180 -3.73 4.93 7.67
C TYR A 180 -5.22 5.29 7.83
N LEU A 181 -5.73 5.36 9.07
CA LEU A 181 -7.07 5.90 9.31
C LEU A 181 -7.15 7.38 8.93
N ASP A 182 -6.14 8.17 9.30
CA ASP A 182 -6.04 9.59 8.96
C ASP A 182 -5.92 9.81 7.45
N LEU A 183 -5.08 9.00 6.76
CA LEU A 183 -4.94 9.05 5.30
C LEU A 183 -6.27 8.76 4.61
N ALA A 184 -6.94 7.67 5.00
CA ALA A 184 -8.23 7.29 4.43
C ALA A 184 -9.30 8.35 4.71
N ARG A 185 -9.32 8.94 5.91
CA ARG A 185 -10.22 10.04 6.25
C ARG A 185 -10.00 11.27 5.38
N GLU A 186 -8.76 11.76 5.31
CA GLU A 186 -8.40 12.98 4.57
C GLU A 186 -8.74 12.85 3.08
N THR A 187 -8.54 11.67 2.52
CA THR A 187 -8.78 11.38 1.11
C THR A 187 -10.19 10.88 0.80
N LYS A 188 -11.05 10.69 1.81
CA LYS A 188 -12.40 10.09 1.69
C LYS A 188 -12.38 8.66 1.14
N GLY A 189 -11.34 7.93 1.45
CA GLY A 189 -11.17 6.52 1.12
C GLY A 189 -11.64 5.61 2.26
N SER A 190 -10.94 4.49 2.47
CA SER A 190 -11.29 3.46 3.46
C SER A 190 -10.07 2.68 3.91
N VAL A 191 -10.20 1.93 5.01
CA VAL A 191 -9.18 0.97 5.47
C VAL A 191 -9.78 -0.42 5.51
N HIS A 192 -9.10 -1.37 4.93
CA HIS A 192 -9.51 -2.77 4.81
C HIS A 192 -8.51 -3.66 5.51
N THR A 193 -8.98 -4.42 6.48
CA THR A 193 -8.19 -5.43 7.19
C THR A 193 -8.64 -6.83 6.76
N LYS A 194 -8.03 -7.86 7.31
CA LYS A 194 -8.44 -9.25 7.10
C LYS A 194 -9.94 -9.46 7.34
N LYS A 195 -10.52 -8.76 8.33
CA LYS A 195 -11.89 -8.99 8.82
C LYS A 195 -12.84 -7.83 8.51
N ASN A 196 -12.35 -6.60 8.50
CA ASN A 196 -13.18 -5.41 8.53
C ASN A 196 -12.95 -4.51 7.32
N ASP A 197 -14.02 -3.87 6.88
CA ASP A 197 -13.98 -2.73 5.96
C ASP A 197 -14.41 -1.48 6.75
N ILE A 198 -13.44 -0.59 7.02
CA ILE A 198 -13.61 0.62 7.80
C ILE A 198 -13.81 1.76 6.81
N ILE A 199 -15.05 2.16 6.66
CA ILE A 199 -15.52 3.11 5.64
C ILE A 199 -16.10 4.37 6.29
N ALA A 200 -16.27 5.42 5.48
CA ALA A 200 -16.92 6.67 5.91
C ALA A 200 -16.21 7.35 7.09
N LEU A 201 -14.89 7.22 7.15
CA LEU A 201 -14.07 7.79 8.22
C LEU A 201 -14.18 9.33 8.29
N GLU A 202 -14.52 9.98 7.18
CA GLU A 202 -14.72 11.43 7.10
C GLU A 202 -15.92 11.93 7.93
N LYS A 203 -16.83 11.03 8.34
CA LYS A 203 -18.03 11.36 9.12
C LYS A 203 -17.78 11.51 10.61
N TYR A 204 -16.67 10.99 11.13
CA TYR A 204 -16.39 11.12 12.55
C TYR A 204 -16.18 12.58 12.96
N SER A 205 -16.85 12.99 14.04
CA SER A 205 -16.78 14.33 14.63
C SER A 205 -15.73 14.40 15.73
N ASN A 206 -15.22 15.58 16.01
CA ASN A 206 -14.23 15.79 17.07
C ASN A 206 -14.77 15.32 18.43
N GLY A 207 -14.01 14.49 19.15
CA GLY A 207 -14.41 13.86 20.40
C GLY A 207 -15.17 12.53 20.23
N GLU A 208 -15.45 12.11 19.02
CA GLU A 208 -16.17 10.86 18.75
C GLU A 208 -15.28 9.64 18.90
N ARG A 209 -15.82 8.59 19.50
CA ARG A 209 -15.15 7.32 19.76
C ARG A 209 -15.78 6.20 18.97
N PHE A 210 -14.96 5.24 18.55
CA PHE A 210 -15.42 4.04 17.84
C PHE A 210 -14.50 2.85 18.12
N PHE A 211 -14.94 1.67 17.72
CA PHE A 211 -14.20 0.44 17.90
C PHE A 211 -13.86 -0.18 16.54
N ILE A 212 -12.65 -0.70 16.45
CA ILE A 212 -12.25 -1.67 15.43
C ILE A 212 -11.83 -2.92 16.18
N ASP A 213 -12.58 -4.02 16.01
CA ASP A 213 -12.51 -5.20 16.86
C ASP A 213 -12.63 -4.80 18.36
N GLU A 214 -11.70 -5.22 19.20
CA GLU A 214 -11.68 -4.88 20.64
C GLU A 214 -10.97 -3.54 20.99
N PHE A 215 -10.42 -2.86 20.01
CA PHE A 215 -9.64 -1.64 20.22
C PHE A 215 -10.47 -0.38 20.05
N GLU A 216 -10.38 0.51 21.02
CA GLU A 216 -11.06 1.80 21.02
C GLU A 216 -10.18 2.88 20.42
N TYR A 217 -10.80 3.72 19.56
CA TYR A 217 -10.19 4.87 18.90
C TYR A 217 -10.98 6.13 19.20
N LEU A 218 -10.30 7.26 19.24
CA LEU A 218 -10.87 8.59 19.41
C LEU A 218 -10.47 9.45 18.22
N TYR A 219 -11.42 10.12 17.60
CA TYR A 219 -11.11 11.17 16.63
C TYR A 219 -11.09 12.54 17.33
N GLU A 220 -9.93 13.17 17.40
CA GLU A 220 -9.75 14.46 18.05
C GLU A 220 -8.63 15.26 17.36
N ASN A 221 -8.79 16.60 17.31
CA ASN A 221 -7.80 17.51 16.72
C ASN A 221 -7.39 17.13 15.28
N LYS A 222 -8.34 16.66 14.48
CA LYS A 222 -8.18 16.22 13.09
C LYS A 222 -7.35 14.93 12.90
N GLN A 223 -7.14 14.15 13.93
CA GLN A 223 -6.40 12.90 13.90
C GLN A 223 -7.11 11.80 14.71
N PHE A 224 -6.86 10.55 14.36
CA PHE A 224 -7.25 9.42 15.17
C PHE A 224 -6.20 9.14 16.25
N HIS A 225 -6.65 8.74 17.41
CA HIS A 225 -5.82 8.43 18.57
C HIS A 225 -6.21 7.06 19.13
N TYR A 226 -5.23 6.33 19.65
CA TYR A 226 -5.51 5.14 20.43
C TYR A 226 -6.06 5.53 21.81
N VAL A 227 -7.10 4.80 22.26
CA VAL A 227 -7.56 4.89 23.65
C VAL A 227 -6.97 3.71 24.42
N TYR A 228 -6.15 4.01 25.39
CA TYR A 228 -5.57 3.01 26.30
C TYR A 228 -6.46 2.89 27.52
N LYS A 229 -6.81 1.65 27.89
CA LYS A 229 -7.52 1.34 29.14
C LYS A 229 -6.53 1.19 30.27
#